data_1398e14a4ffe50531250cad8945b3d6c
#
_entry.id   1398e14a4ffe50531250cad8945b3d6c
#
_cell.length_a   1.000
_cell.length_b   1.000
_cell.length_c   1.000
_cell.angle_alpha   90.00
_cell.angle_beta   90.00
_cell.angle_gamma   90.00
#
_symmetry.space_group_name_H-M   'P 1'
#
loop_
_entity.id
_entity.type
_entity.pdbx_description
1 polymer ?
#
loop_
_entity_poly.entity_id
_entity_poly.type
_entity_poly.pdbx_seq_one_letter_code
_entity_poly.pdbx_strand_id
1 'polypeptide(L)'
;MSRKNHKMIDGKLLQTDKKYSHLKLKQKEKIAEWMYLETKAYYEKNYTFPGDKQIGDVISKVYDRITDADIWIPYGEVVKHYKKKRADINKRVRRSLNQHEEKKTETVCFMNLCMVQDGKGNVLALDKVNDSYTGTTFPGGHVENGEIFTMAVIREVYEETGLTIENPLFCGVYHWNKSGTHHVIFLYKAVQYSGILHSSEEGSVYWIPMEEFKEKELATGMEYVLQMMESAQMNECYMHLEDGKYVGTLY
;
A
#
# COMPACT_ATOMS: atom_id res chain seq x y z
N MET A 1 2.65 -7.16 -68.27
CA MET A 1 2.55 -8.18 -67.20
C MET A 1 1.50 -7.75 -66.21
N SER A 2 0.42 -8.49 -66.07
CA SER A 2 -0.66 -8.21 -65.10
C SER A 2 -0.12 -8.38 -63.66
N ARG A 3 -0.06 -7.30 -62.90
CA ARG A 3 0.32 -7.34 -61.46
C ARG A 3 -0.89 -7.82 -60.65
N LYS A 4 -1.17 -9.13 -60.71
CA LYS A 4 -2.34 -9.80 -60.11
C LYS A 4 -2.64 -9.40 -58.66
N ASN A 5 -1.66 -8.87 -57.91
CA ASN A 5 -1.78 -8.62 -56.44
C ASN A 5 -1.54 -7.14 -56.10
N HIS A 6 -1.89 -6.20 -57.00
CA HIS A 6 -1.75 -4.77 -56.76
C HIS A 6 -3.06 -4.05 -57.08
N LYS A 7 -3.42 -3.08 -56.26
CA LYS A 7 -4.56 -2.16 -56.43
C LYS A 7 -4.10 -0.72 -56.29
N MET A 8 -4.74 0.18 -57.03
CA MET A 8 -4.59 1.63 -56.78
C MET A 8 -5.44 1.98 -55.56
N ILE A 9 -4.82 2.55 -54.54
CA ILE A 9 -5.43 3.09 -53.31
C ILE A 9 -4.82 4.47 -53.11
N ASP A 10 -5.64 5.51 -53.06
CA ASP A 10 -5.22 6.91 -52.86
C ASP A 10 -4.05 7.34 -53.80
N GLY A 11 -4.16 6.96 -55.08
CA GLY A 11 -3.14 7.30 -56.11
C GLY A 11 -1.84 6.49 -56.03
N LYS A 12 -1.72 5.54 -55.12
CA LYS A 12 -0.55 4.66 -54.99
C LYS A 12 -0.88 3.24 -55.41
N LEU A 13 0.03 2.61 -56.16
CA LEU A 13 -0.11 1.19 -56.52
C LEU A 13 0.42 0.31 -55.41
N LEU A 14 -0.48 -0.30 -54.66
CA LEU A 14 -0.16 -1.03 -53.43
C LEU A 14 -0.34 -2.54 -53.58
N GLN A 15 0.59 -3.31 -53.03
CA GLN A 15 0.57 -4.77 -53.05
C GLN A 15 -0.46 -5.28 -52.00
N THR A 16 -1.52 -5.94 -52.45
CA THR A 16 -2.66 -6.37 -51.60
C THR A 16 -2.41 -7.65 -50.80
N ASP A 17 -1.40 -8.45 -51.18
CA ASP A 17 -0.97 -9.67 -50.53
C ASP A 17 0.32 -9.50 -49.71
N LYS A 18 0.70 -8.26 -49.41
CA LYS A 18 1.88 -7.95 -48.61
C LYS A 18 1.73 -8.52 -47.21
N LYS A 19 2.70 -9.36 -46.80
CA LYS A 19 2.74 -9.98 -45.49
C LYS A 19 3.54 -9.13 -44.47
N TYR A 20 3.28 -9.31 -43.17
CA TYR A 20 4.05 -8.66 -42.10
C TYR A 20 5.56 -8.96 -42.21
N SER A 21 5.93 -10.17 -42.67
CA SER A 21 7.32 -10.56 -42.87
C SER A 21 8.04 -9.70 -43.91
N HIS A 22 7.32 -9.11 -44.86
CA HIS A 22 7.89 -8.29 -45.96
C HIS A 22 8.22 -6.83 -45.53
N LEU A 23 7.84 -6.43 -44.33
CA LEU A 23 8.18 -5.12 -43.78
C LEU A 23 9.66 -5.02 -43.44
N LYS A 24 10.23 -3.81 -43.60
CA LYS A 24 11.59 -3.50 -43.13
C LYS A 24 11.66 -3.61 -41.60
N LEU A 25 12.84 -3.92 -41.06
CA LEU A 25 13.03 -4.10 -39.63
C LEU A 25 12.50 -2.91 -38.82
N LYS A 26 12.89 -1.68 -39.15
CA LYS A 26 12.42 -0.43 -38.51
C LYS A 26 10.89 -0.27 -38.55
N GLN A 27 10.22 -0.75 -39.62
CA GLN A 27 8.74 -0.71 -39.68
C GLN A 27 8.12 -1.73 -38.74
N LYS A 28 8.71 -2.94 -38.63
CA LYS A 28 8.26 -3.98 -37.71
C LYS A 28 8.41 -3.52 -36.23
N GLU A 29 9.53 -2.87 -35.91
CA GLU A 29 9.80 -2.31 -34.57
C GLU A 29 8.78 -1.23 -34.21
N LYS A 30 8.51 -0.27 -35.11
CA LYS A 30 7.49 0.76 -34.90
C LYS A 30 6.10 0.14 -34.64
N ILE A 31 5.68 -0.79 -35.48
CA ILE A 31 4.36 -1.42 -35.38
C ILE A 31 4.27 -2.24 -34.07
N ALA A 32 5.32 -2.96 -33.71
CA ALA A 32 5.35 -3.70 -32.45
C ALA A 32 5.26 -2.76 -31.23
N GLU A 33 5.91 -1.60 -31.28
CA GLU A 33 5.83 -0.58 -30.25
C GLU A 33 4.41 0.01 -30.16
N TRP A 34 3.78 0.34 -31.27
CA TRP A 34 2.39 0.83 -31.27
C TRP A 34 1.41 -0.22 -30.77
N MET A 35 1.58 -1.49 -31.12
CA MET A 35 0.78 -2.58 -30.57
C MET A 35 0.89 -2.66 -29.05
N TYR A 36 2.10 -2.50 -28.51
CA TYR A 36 2.33 -2.45 -27.07
C TYR A 36 1.67 -1.22 -26.43
N LEU A 37 1.88 -0.02 -26.97
CA LEU A 37 1.33 1.22 -26.41
C LEU A 37 -0.21 1.23 -26.41
N GLU A 38 -0.84 0.83 -27.49
CA GLU A 38 -2.31 0.80 -27.57
C GLU A 38 -2.92 -0.32 -26.71
N THR A 39 -2.22 -1.45 -26.54
CA THR A 39 -2.65 -2.50 -25.60
C THR A 39 -2.51 -2.04 -24.14
N LYS A 40 -1.44 -1.30 -23.82
CA LYS A 40 -1.24 -0.71 -22.51
C LYS A 40 -2.33 0.31 -22.19
N ALA A 41 -2.58 1.26 -23.10
CA ALA A 41 -3.64 2.25 -22.95
C ALA A 41 -5.04 1.62 -22.79
N TYR A 42 -5.30 0.52 -23.53
CA TYR A 42 -6.54 -0.24 -23.36
C TYR A 42 -6.65 -0.83 -21.96
N TYR A 43 -5.56 -1.45 -21.45
CA TYR A 43 -5.53 -2.04 -20.12
C TYR A 43 -5.69 -0.98 -19.02
N GLU A 44 -5.00 0.16 -19.12
CA GLU A 44 -5.10 1.26 -18.15
C GLU A 44 -6.51 1.84 -18.05
N LYS A 45 -7.25 1.82 -19.18
CA LYS A 45 -8.65 2.30 -19.20
C LYS A 45 -9.65 1.25 -18.67
N ASN A 46 -9.45 -0.03 -18.98
CA ASN A 46 -10.45 -1.08 -18.77
C ASN A 46 -10.08 -2.08 -17.67
N TYR A 47 -8.85 -2.00 -17.10
CA TYR A 47 -8.28 -2.91 -16.10
C TYR A 47 -8.28 -4.39 -16.54
N THR A 48 -8.41 -4.63 -17.84
CA THR A 48 -8.39 -5.96 -18.46
C THR A 48 -7.74 -5.91 -19.84
N PHE A 49 -7.15 -7.03 -20.28
CA PHE A 49 -6.61 -7.12 -21.63
C PHE A 49 -7.72 -7.31 -22.68
N PRO A 50 -7.52 -6.82 -23.93
CA PRO A 50 -8.50 -6.97 -24.98
C PRO A 50 -8.71 -8.45 -25.31
N GLY A 51 -9.95 -8.93 -25.17
CA GLY A 51 -10.39 -10.22 -25.67
C GLY A 51 -10.59 -10.23 -27.20
N ASP A 52 -10.96 -11.36 -27.78
CA ASP A 52 -11.07 -11.49 -29.25
C ASP A 52 -12.07 -10.51 -29.90
N LYS A 53 -13.13 -10.12 -29.17
CA LYS A 53 -14.10 -9.12 -29.64
C LYS A 53 -13.59 -7.70 -29.56
N GLN A 54 -12.68 -7.39 -28.63
CA GLN A 54 -12.14 -6.05 -28.38
C GLN A 54 -10.81 -5.78 -29.07
N ILE A 55 -10.19 -6.78 -29.71
CA ILE A 55 -8.95 -6.59 -30.47
C ILE A 55 -9.11 -5.49 -31.53
N GLY A 56 -10.30 -5.32 -32.14
CA GLY A 56 -10.60 -4.28 -33.11
C GLY A 56 -10.31 -2.88 -32.58
N ASP A 57 -10.64 -2.61 -31.29
CA ASP A 57 -10.46 -1.29 -30.67
C ASP A 57 -8.97 -0.89 -30.54
N VAL A 58 -8.11 -1.88 -30.34
CA VAL A 58 -6.66 -1.69 -30.28
C VAL A 58 -6.07 -1.58 -31.68
N ILE A 59 -6.45 -2.50 -32.57
CA ILE A 59 -5.85 -2.58 -33.91
C ILE A 59 -6.24 -1.40 -34.80
N SER A 60 -7.46 -0.85 -34.67
CA SER A 60 -7.82 0.38 -35.42
C SER A 60 -6.83 1.51 -35.13
N LYS A 61 -6.53 1.77 -33.85
CA LYS A 61 -5.59 2.82 -33.44
C LYS A 61 -4.15 2.54 -33.88
N VAL A 62 -3.72 1.28 -33.83
CA VAL A 62 -2.42 0.87 -34.39
C VAL A 62 -2.39 1.10 -35.88
N TYR A 63 -3.49 0.83 -36.60
CA TYR A 63 -3.58 0.98 -38.04
C TYR A 63 -3.59 2.45 -38.50
N ASP A 64 -4.22 3.34 -37.73
CA ASP A 64 -4.17 4.78 -37.91
C ASP A 64 -2.71 5.26 -37.89
N ARG A 65 -1.93 4.86 -36.87
CA ARG A 65 -0.50 5.18 -36.78
C ARG A 65 0.34 4.59 -37.93
N ILE A 66 -0.03 3.40 -38.42
CA ILE A 66 0.61 2.76 -39.58
C ILE A 66 0.38 3.60 -40.84
N THR A 67 -0.85 4.09 -41.01
CA THR A 67 -1.25 4.95 -42.14
C THR A 67 -0.55 6.31 -42.10
N ASP A 68 -0.55 6.95 -40.92
CA ASP A 68 0.12 8.24 -40.68
C ASP A 68 1.64 8.16 -40.96
N ALA A 69 2.24 7.01 -40.70
CA ALA A 69 3.66 6.77 -40.99
C ALA A 69 3.97 6.36 -42.45
N ASP A 70 2.99 6.41 -43.33
CA ASP A 70 3.07 5.97 -44.71
C ASP A 70 3.61 4.52 -44.87
N ILE A 71 3.22 3.64 -43.99
CA ILE A 71 3.56 2.21 -43.99
C ILE A 71 2.39 1.44 -44.59
N TRP A 72 2.63 0.81 -45.77
CA TRP A 72 1.60 -0.04 -46.33
C TRP A 72 1.71 -1.48 -45.85
N ILE A 73 0.60 -1.98 -45.33
CA ILE A 73 0.35 -3.40 -44.97
C ILE A 73 -1.16 -3.60 -44.92
N PRO A 74 -1.73 -4.74 -45.40
CA PRO A 74 -3.13 -5.01 -45.27
C PRO A 74 -3.55 -5.13 -43.76
N TYR A 75 -4.69 -4.54 -43.41
CA TYR A 75 -5.24 -4.55 -42.06
C TYR A 75 -5.30 -5.98 -41.44
N GLY A 76 -5.78 -6.97 -42.23
CA GLY A 76 -5.84 -8.35 -41.80
C GLY A 76 -4.50 -8.97 -41.38
N GLU A 77 -3.40 -8.56 -42.00
CA GLU A 77 -2.05 -9.02 -41.63
C GLU A 77 -1.59 -8.40 -40.31
N VAL A 78 -2.02 -7.18 -39.99
CA VAL A 78 -1.78 -6.55 -38.66
C VAL A 78 -2.55 -7.28 -37.60
N VAL A 79 -3.84 -7.56 -37.81
CA VAL A 79 -4.68 -8.36 -36.90
C VAL A 79 -4.06 -9.72 -36.64
N LYS A 80 -3.67 -10.42 -37.70
CA LYS A 80 -3.04 -11.75 -37.60
C LYS A 80 -1.76 -11.73 -36.80
N HIS A 81 -0.91 -10.73 -37.04
CA HIS A 81 0.35 -10.58 -36.32
C HIS A 81 0.12 -10.25 -34.84
N TYR A 82 -0.83 -9.35 -34.54
CA TYR A 82 -1.20 -9.01 -33.16
C TYR A 82 -1.70 -10.27 -32.40
N LYS A 83 -2.63 -11.03 -32.98
CA LYS A 83 -3.14 -12.28 -32.36
C LYS A 83 -2.00 -13.26 -32.03
N LYS A 84 -1.05 -13.42 -32.96
CA LYS A 84 0.14 -14.26 -32.77
C LYS A 84 1.03 -13.76 -31.63
N LYS A 85 1.14 -12.43 -31.43
CA LYS A 85 2.05 -11.79 -30.44
C LYS A 85 1.35 -11.32 -29.17
N ARG A 86 0.03 -11.51 -29.05
CA ARG A 86 -0.79 -11.01 -27.95
C ARG A 86 -0.25 -11.42 -26.56
N ALA A 87 0.17 -12.67 -26.41
CA ALA A 87 0.73 -13.14 -25.14
C ALA A 87 2.03 -12.40 -24.74
N ASP A 88 2.93 -12.19 -25.72
CA ASP A 88 4.19 -11.47 -25.49
C ASP A 88 3.92 -9.99 -25.17
N ILE A 89 2.97 -9.37 -25.89
CA ILE A 89 2.56 -7.98 -25.67
C ILE A 89 1.94 -7.82 -24.28
N ASN A 90 1.02 -8.68 -23.91
CA ASN A 90 0.39 -8.65 -22.56
C ASN A 90 1.42 -8.84 -21.45
N LYS A 91 2.38 -9.74 -21.64
CA LYS A 91 3.50 -9.94 -20.69
C LYS A 91 4.37 -8.68 -20.55
N ARG A 92 4.65 -8.00 -21.68
CA ARG A 92 5.41 -6.74 -21.69
C ARG A 92 4.62 -5.62 -20.96
N VAL A 93 3.31 -5.50 -21.21
CA VAL A 93 2.44 -4.55 -20.52
C VAL A 93 2.44 -4.81 -19.01
N ARG A 94 2.21 -6.05 -18.57
CA ARG A 94 2.27 -6.39 -17.14
C ARG A 94 3.60 -6.03 -16.50
N ARG A 95 4.72 -6.31 -17.16
CA ARG A 95 6.05 -5.94 -16.67
C ARG A 95 6.23 -4.43 -16.54
N SER A 96 5.74 -3.65 -17.51
CA SER A 96 5.85 -2.19 -17.46
C SER A 96 4.96 -1.57 -16.38
N LEU A 97 3.80 -2.15 -16.13
CA LEU A 97 2.91 -1.73 -15.04
C LEU A 97 3.53 -2.08 -13.67
N ASN A 98 4.09 -3.28 -13.54
CA ASN A 98 4.80 -3.67 -12.32
C ASN A 98 6.11 -2.88 -12.08
N GLN A 99 6.75 -2.36 -13.14
CA GLN A 99 7.92 -1.48 -13.00
C GLN A 99 7.54 -0.04 -12.63
N HIS A 100 6.31 0.41 -12.93
CA HIS A 100 5.74 1.65 -12.39
C HIS A 100 5.12 1.46 -11.01
N GLU A 101 4.76 0.25 -10.65
CA GLU A 101 4.56 -0.25 -9.30
C GLU A 101 5.86 -0.95 -8.79
N GLU A 102 7.00 -0.32 -8.83
CA GLU A 102 7.85 -0.36 -7.66
C GLU A 102 7.03 0.37 -6.60
N LYS A 103 6.08 -0.38 -5.99
CA LYS A 103 5.53 0.01 -4.70
C LYS A 103 6.75 0.39 -3.89
N LYS A 104 6.85 1.67 -3.56
CA LYS A 104 7.77 2.09 -2.50
C LYS A 104 7.27 1.37 -1.27
N THR A 105 7.70 0.11 -1.11
CA THR A 105 7.48 -0.62 0.12
C THR A 105 8.40 0.02 1.14
N GLU A 106 7.84 0.39 2.26
CA GLU A 106 8.62 0.79 3.41
C GLU A 106 8.66 -0.37 4.42
N THR A 107 9.71 -0.43 5.20
CA THR A 107 9.75 -1.32 6.35
C THR A 107 8.90 -0.68 7.45
N VAL A 108 7.93 -1.42 7.96
CA VAL A 108 7.02 -0.96 9.00
C VAL A 108 7.13 -1.87 10.23
N CYS A 109 7.18 -1.26 11.40
CA CYS A 109 7.05 -1.93 12.69
C CYS A 109 5.71 -1.55 13.30
N PHE A 110 4.79 -2.52 13.41
CA PHE A 110 3.49 -2.32 14.01
C PHE A 110 3.52 -2.64 15.51
N MET A 111 2.95 -1.73 16.29
CA MET A 111 2.83 -1.82 17.74
C MET A 111 1.43 -1.41 18.18
N ASN A 112 1.12 -1.64 19.43
CA ASN A 112 -0.13 -1.20 20.05
C ASN A 112 0.12 -0.67 21.46
N LEU A 113 -0.82 0.16 21.94
CA LEU A 113 -0.93 0.62 23.34
C LEU A 113 -2.40 0.63 23.72
N CYS A 114 -2.72 0.22 24.92
CA CYS A 114 -4.09 0.18 25.42
C CYS A 114 -4.25 0.88 26.77
N MET A 115 -5.04 1.95 26.79
CA MET A 115 -5.51 2.57 28.01
C MET A 115 -6.68 1.73 28.58
N VAL A 116 -6.38 0.88 29.54
CA VAL A 116 -7.41 0.12 30.26
C VAL A 116 -7.94 0.96 31.42
N GLN A 117 -9.26 1.11 31.53
CA GLN A 117 -9.93 1.93 32.53
C GLN A 117 -10.85 1.06 33.42
N ASP A 118 -10.89 1.33 34.74
CA ASP A 118 -11.73 0.60 35.69
C ASP A 118 -13.17 1.13 35.79
N GLY A 119 -13.52 2.16 35.02
CA GLY A 119 -14.81 2.83 35.09
C GLY A 119 -15.02 3.72 36.33
N LYS A 120 -14.01 3.87 37.17
CA LYS A 120 -14.04 4.70 38.40
C LYS A 120 -13.06 5.87 38.35
N GLY A 121 -12.45 6.13 37.15
CA GLY A 121 -11.50 7.18 36.94
C GLY A 121 -10.03 6.72 37.03
N ASN A 122 -9.77 5.42 37.29
CA ASN A 122 -8.42 4.90 37.27
C ASN A 122 -8.07 4.30 35.93
N VAL A 123 -6.78 4.35 35.61
CA VAL A 123 -6.16 3.73 34.42
C VAL A 123 -5.12 2.72 34.89
N LEU A 124 -4.87 1.72 34.06
CA LEU A 124 -3.82 0.74 34.30
C LEU A 124 -2.49 1.32 33.82
N ALA A 125 -1.58 1.57 34.74
CA ALA A 125 -0.24 2.04 34.49
C ALA A 125 0.74 0.88 34.42
N LEU A 126 1.76 1.01 33.60
CA LEU A 126 2.94 0.14 33.51
C LEU A 126 4.20 0.98 33.66
N ASP A 127 4.95 0.77 34.72
CA ASP A 127 6.30 1.34 34.87
C ASP A 127 7.32 0.41 34.22
N LYS A 128 7.76 0.76 33.00
CA LYS A 128 8.71 -0.07 32.22
C LYS A 128 10.11 -0.07 32.82
N VAL A 129 10.72 -1.25 32.86
CA VAL A 129 12.09 -1.49 33.37
C VAL A 129 13.01 -1.87 32.21
N ASN A 130 13.11 -1.01 31.19
CA ASN A 130 13.94 -1.27 30.02
C ASN A 130 14.93 -0.09 29.80
N ASP A 131 16.23 -0.40 29.59
CA ASP A 131 17.28 0.58 29.38
C ASP A 131 17.07 1.54 28.20
N SER A 132 16.25 1.15 27.21
CA SER A 132 15.99 1.93 26.00
C SER A 132 14.66 2.69 25.98
N TYR A 133 13.71 2.33 26.84
CA TYR A 133 12.37 2.95 26.96
C TYR A 133 11.91 2.87 28.39
N THR A 134 12.10 3.94 29.14
CA THR A 134 11.77 4.05 30.57
C THR A 134 10.62 5.01 30.79
N GLY A 135 10.01 4.93 31.96
CA GLY A 135 8.90 5.77 32.39
C GLY A 135 7.57 5.04 32.42
N THR A 136 6.55 5.75 32.89
CA THR A 136 5.19 5.23 33.02
C THR A 136 4.49 5.31 31.68
N THR A 137 3.86 4.20 31.28
CA THR A 137 3.12 4.05 30.03
C THR A 137 1.85 3.22 30.25
N PHE A 138 1.09 3.00 29.18
CA PHE A 138 0.04 1.99 29.13
C PHE A 138 0.61 0.64 28.67
N PRO A 139 -0.02 -0.50 28.98
CA PRO A 139 0.37 -1.80 28.46
C PRO A 139 0.22 -1.86 26.93
N GLY A 140 1.09 -2.62 26.30
CA GLY A 140 1.12 -2.86 24.86
C GLY A 140 2.51 -3.17 24.34
N GLY A 141 2.58 -3.65 23.11
CA GLY A 141 3.82 -4.11 22.50
C GLY A 141 3.73 -4.30 21.00
N HIS A 142 4.48 -5.25 20.46
CA HIS A 142 4.60 -5.48 19.02
C HIS A 142 3.46 -6.35 18.49
N VAL A 143 3.03 -6.06 17.26
CA VAL A 143 2.14 -6.93 16.51
C VAL A 143 2.98 -7.99 15.81
N GLU A 144 2.68 -9.26 16.02
CA GLU A 144 3.37 -10.37 15.38
C GLU A 144 3.04 -10.46 13.88
N ASN A 145 3.92 -11.11 13.12
CA ASN A 145 3.73 -11.24 11.67
C ASN A 145 2.47 -12.04 11.33
N GLY A 146 1.52 -11.39 10.66
CA GLY A 146 0.25 -11.99 10.28
C GLY A 146 -0.82 -11.98 11.37
N GLU A 147 -0.53 -11.39 12.53
CA GLU A 147 -1.49 -11.24 13.63
C GLU A 147 -2.53 -10.14 13.33
N ILE A 148 -3.75 -10.35 13.81
CA ILE A 148 -4.82 -9.34 13.75
C ILE A 148 -4.54 -8.27 14.81
N PHE A 149 -4.55 -6.98 14.46
CA PHE A 149 -4.21 -5.87 15.36
C PHE A 149 -5.00 -5.87 16.69
N THR A 150 -6.30 -6.16 16.61
CA THR A 150 -7.15 -6.27 17.83
C THR A 150 -6.76 -7.46 18.71
N MET A 151 -6.34 -8.57 18.11
CA MET A 151 -5.87 -9.73 18.88
C MET A 151 -4.50 -9.48 19.50
N ALA A 152 -3.63 -8.77 18.80
CA ALA A 152 -2.32 -8.36 19.31
C ALA A 152 -2.46 -7.53 20.60
N VAL A 153 -3.31 -6.51 20.61
CA VAL A 153 -3.49 -5.68 21.81
C VAL A 153 -4.10 -6.47 22.99
N ILE A 154 -5.00 -7.41 22.73
CA ILE A 154 -5.57 -8.28 23.76
C ILE A 154 -4.47 -9.19 24.36
N ARG A 155 -3.62 -9.77 23.51
CA ARG A 155 -2.49 -10.63 23.92
C ARG A 155 -1.47 -9.83 24.73
N GLU A 156 -1.01 -8.67 24.24
CA GLU A 156 -0.01 -7.84 24.93
C GLU A 156 -0.51 -7.39 26.32
N VAL A 157 -1.76 -6.91 26.42
CA VAL A 157 -2.33 -6.55 27.71
C VAL A 157 -2.36 -7.75 28.65
N TYR A 158 -2.71 -8.94 28.15
CA TYR A 158 -2.71 -10.14 28.99
C TYR A 158 -1.30 -10.54 29.44
N GLU A 159 -0.32 -10.55 28.53
CA GLU A 159 1.06 -10.94 28.84
C GLU A 159 1.72 -10.01 29.84
N GLU A 160 1.50 -8.69 29.72
CA GLU A 160 2.09 -7.70 30.62
C GLU A 160 1.33 -7.56 31.97
N THR A 161 0.03 -7.83 31.98
CA THR A 161 -0.80 -7.46 33.14
C THR A 161 -1.63 -8.59 33.77
N GLY A 162 -1.80 -9.72 33.09
CA GLY A 162 -2.70 -10.80 33.46
C GLY A 162 -4.19 -10.50 33.24
N LEU A 163 -4.51 -9.34 32.65
CA LEU A 163 -5.90 -8.97 32.35
C LEU A 163 -6.23 -9.27 30.90
N THR A 164 -7.36 -9.93 30.67
CA THR A 164 -7.94 -10.09 29.33
C THR A 164 -8.95 -8.98 29.10
N ILE A 165 -8.67 -8.10 28.14
CA ILE A 165 -9.58 -7.01 27.75
C ILE A 165 -10.58 -7.49 26.70
N GLU A 166 -11.78 -6.91 26.72
CA GLU A 166 -12.85 -7.19 25.76
C GLU A 166 -13.22 -5.93 24.99
N ASN A 167 -13.51 -6.10 23.70
CA ASN A 167 -13.98 -5.03 22.80
C ASN A 167 -13.14 -3.74 22.85
N PRO A 168 -11.80 -3.81 22.70
CA PRO A 168 -10.96 -2.62 22.72
C PRO A 168 -11.37 -1.65 21.59
N LEU A 169 -11.59 -0.40 21.96
CA LEU A 169 -11.96 0.67 21.03
C LEU A 169 -10.70 1.30 20.42
N PHE A 170 -10.57 1.27 19.13
CA PHE A 170 -9.51 1.97 18.42
C PHE A 170 -9.67 3.50 18.51
N CYS A 171 -8.61 4.21 18.91
CA CYS A 171 -8.61 5.65 19.15
C CYS A 171 -7.77 6.46 18.15
N GLY A 172 -6.82 5.83 17.47
CA GLY A 172 -5.95 6.50 16.52
C GLY A 172 -4.59 5.87 16.39
N VAL A 173 -3.70 6.56 15.69
CA VAL A 173 -2.33 6.11 15.44
C VAL A 173 -1.31 7.15 15.89
N TYR A 174 -0.24 6.67 16.52
CA TYR A 174 0.93 7.45 16.87
C TYR A 174 2.13 6.87 16.13
N HIS A 175 2.85 7.66 15.35
CA HIS A 175 3.87 7.10 14.46
C HIS A 175 5.06 8.02 14.22
N TRP A 176 6.21 7.43 13.84
CA TRP A 176 7.45 8.12 13.49
C TRP A 176 8.30 7.29 12.55
N ASN A 177 9.25 7.94 11.88
CA ASN A 177 10.28 7.28 11.11
C ASN A 177 11.62 7.31 11.85
N LYS A 178 12.28 6.15 11.97
CA LYS A 178 13.62 6.02 12.55
C LYS A 178 14.42 4.96 11.81
N SER A 179 15.62 5.32 11.36
CA SER A 179 16.56 4.38 10.72
C SER A 179 15.97 3.58 9.54
N GLY A 180 15.09 4.20 8.74
CA GLY A 180 14.47 3.58 7.58
C GLY A 180 13.29 2.66 7.91
N THR A 181 12.86 2.61 9.17
CA THR A 181 11.67 1.89 9.61
C THR A 181 10.60 2.89 10.05
N HIS A 182 9.39 2.71 9.55
CA HIS A 182 8.20 3.44 9.99
C HIS A 182 7.58 2.71 11.17
N HIS A 183 7.65 3.28 12.35
CA HIS A 183 7.05 2.76 13.56
C HIS A 183 5.64 3.30 13.69
N VAL A 184 4.66 2.42 13.89
CA VAL A 184 3.23 2.75 13.97
C VAL A 184 2.63 2.08 15.20
N ILE A 185 2.17 2.87 16.15
CA ILE A 185 1.45 2.41 17.35
C ILE A 185 -0.04 2.63 17.16
N PHE A 186 -0.81 1.56 17.19
CA PHE A 186 -2.27 1.61 17.24
C PHE A 186 -2.72 1.84 18.67
N LEU A 187 -3.48 2.90 18.91
CA LEU A 187 -3.95 3.30 20.23
C LEU A 187 -5.35 2.74 20.48
N TYR A 188 -5.53 2.09 21.63
CA TYR A 188 -6.79 1.50 22.03
C TYR A 188 -7.22 1.94 23.43
N LYS A 189 -8.52 1.89 23.69
CA LYS A 189 -9.13 1.98 25.01
C LYS A 189 -9.93 0.73 25.32
N ALA A 190 -9.90 0.29 26.57
CA ALA A 190 -10.74 -0.79 27.06
C ALA A 190 -11.32 -0.44 28.43
N VAL A 191 -12.60 -0.75 28.61
CA VAL A 191 -13.32 -0.58 29.91
C VAL A 191 -13.86 -1.91 30.42
N GLN A 192 -13.80 -2.95 29.61
CA GLN A 192 -14.23 -4.29 29.96
C GLN A 192 -13.00 -5.19 30.03
N TYR A 193 -12.82 -5.84 31.15
CA TYR A 193 -11.70 -6.74 31.36
C TYR A 193 -12.06 -7.82 32.42
N SER A 194 -11.31 -8.90 32.40
CA SER A 194 -11.36 -9.99 33.39
C SER A 194 -9.94 -10.45 33.70
N GLY A 195 -9.78 -11.28 34.73
CA GLY A 195 -8.49 -11.80 35.13
C GLY A 195 -8.00 -11.25 36.45
N ILE A 196 -6.75 -11.54 36.78
CA ILE A 196 -6.11 -11.11 38.03
C ILE A 196 -4.87 -10.31 37.66
N LEU A 197 -4.81 -9.07 38.13
CA LEU A 197 -3.69 -8.18 37.88
C LEU A 197 -2.40 -8.74 38.48
N HIS A 198 -1.36 -8.86 37.67
CA HIS A 198 -0.01 -9.20 38.11
C HIS A 198 1.01 -8.50 37.19
N SER A 199 2.14 -8.14 37.76
CA SER A 199 3.29 -7.59 37.02
C SER A 199 4.03 -8.68 36.26
N SER A 200 4.72 -8.31 35.19
CA SER A 200 5.56 -9.19 34.37
C SER A 200 7.04 -8.79 34.47
N GLU A 201 7.90 -9.46 33.72
CA GLU A 201 9.32 -9.09 33.63
C GLU A 201 9.52 -7.72 32.93
N GLU A 202 8.52 -7.22 32.21
CA GLU A 202 8.59 -5.93 31.51
C GLU A 202 8.40 -4.72 32.42
N GLY A 203 7.81 -4.90 33.60
CA GLY A 203 7.61 -3.82 34.56
C GLY A 203 6.52 -4.08 35.60
N SER A 204 6.30 -3.06 36.43
CA SER A 204 5.27 -3.09 37.46
C SER A 204 3.99 -2.49 36.94
N VAL A 205 2.86 -3.23 37.13
CA VAL A 205 1.53 -2.76 36.73
C VAL A 205 0.66 -2.48 37.96
N TYR A 206 -0.10 -1.40 37.91
CA TYR A 206 -0.99 -0.98 38.98
C TYR A 206 -2.08 -0.05 38.48
N TRP A 207 -3.20 0.00 39.24
CA TRP A 207 -4.25 0.98 39.00
C TRP A 207 -3.89 2.32 39.66
N ILE A 208 -4.09 3.42 38.92
CA ILE A 208 -3.81 4.77 39.37
C ILE A 208 -4.87 5.75 38.81
N PRO A 209 -5.30 6.75 39.60
CA PRO A 209 -6.15 7.83 39.06
C PRO A 209 -5.50 8.48 37.84
N MET A 210 -6.30 8.81 36.82
CA MET A 210 -5.79 9.42 35.58
C MET A 210 -5.00 10.70 35.83
N GLU A 211 -5.44 11.52 36.79
CA GLU A 211 -4.73 12.77 37.13
C GLU A 211 -3.36 12.48 37.76
N GLU A 212 -3.25 11.47 38.58
CA GLU A 212 -1.95 11.06 39.15
C GLU A 212 -1.05 10.37 38.10
N PHE A 213 -1.64 9.68 37.12
CA PHE A 213 -0.89 9.13 35.99
C PHE A 213 -0.19 10.22 35.18
N LYS A 214 -0.87 11.35 34.93
CA LYS A 214 -0.31 12.50 34.21
C LYS A 214 0.89 13.17 34.92
N GLU A 215 0.95 13.05 36.25
CA GLU A 215 2.03 13.61 37.06
C GLU A 215 3.27 12.68 37.18
N LYS A 216 3.17 11.44 36.64
CA LYS A 216 4.30 10.51 36.63
C LYS A 216 5.41 10.95 35.66
N GLU A 217 6.58 10.39 35.84
CA GLU A 217 7.62 10.42 34.80
C GLU A 217 7.15 9.55 33.61
N LEU A 218 6.50 10.20 32.66
CA LEU A 218 5.91 9.52 31.51
C LEU A 218 6.97 9.05 30.52
N ALA A 219 6.75 7.89 29.91
CA ALA A 219 7.56 7.43 28.80
C ALA A 219 7.45 8.40 27.60
N THR A 220 8.52 8.47 26.80
CA THR A 220 8.62 9.43 25.68
C THR A 220 7.40 9.34 24.75
N GLY A 221 6.76 10.47 24.50
CA GLY A 221 5.63 10.61 23.60
C GLY A 221 4.27 10.35 24.24
N MET A 222 4.22 9.91 25.50
CA MET A 222 2.95 9.65 26.20
C MET A 222 2.10 10.90 26.36
N GLU A 223 2.70 12.09 26.40
CA GLU A 223 1.98 13.38 26.42
C GLU A 223 1.09 13.57 25.19
N TYR A 224 1.53 13.13 24.00
CA TYR A 224 0.73 13.17 22.77
C TYR A 224 -0.31 12.05 22.74
N VAL A 225 0.06 10.85 23.21
CA VAL A 225 -0.86 9.72 23.33
C VAL A 225 -2.05 10.08 24.23
N LEU A 226 -1.81 10.73 25.37
CA LEU A 226 -2.87 11.19 26.27
C LEU A 226 -3.77 12.22 25.60
N GLN A 227 -3.22 13.22 24.91
CA GLN A 227 -4.00 14.21 24.18
C GLN A 227 -4.92 13.55 23.13
N MET A 228 -4.40 12.59 22.37
CA MET A 228 -5.21 11.84 21.40
C MET A 228 -6.30 11.00 22.06
N MET A 229 -5.94 10.32 23.16
CA MET A 229 -6.92 9.49 23.86
C MET A 229 -8.01 10.31 24.55
N GLU A 230 -7.75 11.52 24.97
CA GLU A 230 -8.75 12.42 25.57
C GLU A 230 -9.56 13.19 24.54
N SER A 231 -9.07 13.31 23.31
CA SER A 231 -9.76 14.04 22.23
C SER A 231 -10.69 13.13 21.43
N ALA A 232 -11.84 13.66 21.04
CA ALA A 232 -12.72 13.03 20.05
C ALA A 232 -12.41 13.48 18.61
N GLN A 233 -11.50 14.44 18.43
CA GLN A 233 -11.24 15.11 17.14
C GLN A 233 -9.86 14.77 16.58
N MET A 234 -8.90 14.37 17.41
CA MET A 234 -7.54 14.03 17.00
C MET A 234 -7.35 12.51 17.05
N ASN A 235 -6.94 11.93 15.95
CA ASN A 235 -6.74 10.48 15.82
C ASN A 235 -5.43 10.09 15.15
N GLU A 236 -4.55 11.06 14.89
CA GLU A 236 -3.22 10.83 14.36
C GLU A 236 -2.21 11.76 15.03
N CYS A 237 -1.05 11.20 15.40
CA CYS A 237 0.11 11.97 15.82
C CYS A 237 1.33 11.50 15.05
N TYR A 238 1.93 12.41 14.30
CA TYR A 238 3.19 12.19 13.62
C TYR A 238 4.34 12.86 14.35
N MET A 239 5.30 12.04 14.79
CA MET A 239 6.53 12.52 15.42
C MET A 239 7.61 12.74 14.37
N HIS A 240 8.17 13.93 14.34
CA HIS A 240 9.26 14.31 13.45
C HIS A 240 10.39 15.02 14.20
N LEU A 241 11.56 15.09 13.56
CA LEU A 241 12.72 15.75 14.16
C LEU A 241 12.70 17.25 13.82
N GLU A 242 12.67 18.08 14.87
CA GLU A 242 12.95 19.52 14.79
C GLU A 242 14.13 19.84 15.70
N ASP A 243 15.19 20.45 15.15
CA ASP A 243 16.42 20.83 15.89
C ASP A 243 17.02 19.68 16.73
N GLY A 244 16.93 18.44 16.21
CA GLY A 244 17.46 17.25 16.88
C GLY A 244 16.59 16.68 18.01
N LYS A 245 15.37 17.20 18.21
CA LYS A 245 14.37 16.68 19.15
C LYS A 245 13.14 16.17 18.41
N TYR A 246 12.55 15.13 18.93
CA TYR A 246 11.26 14.66 18.42
C TYR A 246 10.13 15.58 18.89
N VAL A 247 9.35 16.09 17.96
CA VAL A 247 8.15 16.93 18.19
C VAL A 247 6.95 16.24 17.52
N GLY A 248 5.81 16.20 18.18
CA GLY A 248 4.57 15.63 17.67
C GLY A 248 3.66 16.68 17.05
N THR A 249 3.12 16.35 15.88
CA THR A 249 2.01 17.11 15.26
C THR A 249 0.75 16.26 15.32
N LEU A 250 -0.31 16.82 15.88
CA LEU A 250 -1.61 16.18 16.07
C LEU A 250 -2.56 16.57 14.93
N TYR A 251 -3.33 15.59 14.40
CA TYR A 251 -4.30 15.74 13.32
C TYR A 251 -5.66 15.18 13.72
#